data_eff2b42bfe97de03a2af7483bc78589e
#
_entry.id   eff2b42bfe97de03a2af7483bc78589e
#
_cell.length_a   1.000
_cell.length_b   1.000
_cell.length_c   1.000
_cell.angle_alpha   90.00
_cell.angle_beta   90.00
_cell.angle_gamma   90.00
#
_symmetry.space_group_name_H-M   'P 1'
#
loop_
_entity.id
_entity.type
_entity.pdbx_description
1 polymer ?
#
loop_
_entity_poly.entity_id
_entity_poly.type
_entity_poly.pdbx_seq_one_letter_code
_entity_poly.pdbx_strand_id
1 'polypeptide(L)' 'METTIKINIPWEEVKEKLMEANTELTDSDLEYDGVNAALLLEKLANKMNKSIEDVKAWIESVAFTKGIAS' A
#
# COMPACT_ATOMS: atom_id res chain seq x y z
N MET A 1 11.22 8.12 13.87
CA MET A 1 11.42 7.31 12.72
C MET A 1 10.40 7.60 11.67
N GLU A 2 10.81 7.80 10.48
CA GLU A 2 9.90 8.15 9.43
C GLU A 2 9.34 6.93 8.77
N THR A 3 8.07 6.97 8.47
CA THR A 3 7.43 5.89 7.74
C THR A 3 6.93 6.48 6.44
N THR A 4 7.64 6.21 5.38
CA THR A 4 7.23 6.68 4.07
C THR A 4 7.14 5.50 3.13
N ILE A 5 6.25 5.61 2.18
CA ILE A 5 6.11 4.59 1.15
C ILE A 5 6.69 5.16 -0.14
N LYS A 6 7.66 4.46 -0.69
CA LYS A 6 8.32 4.94 -1.90
C LYS A 6 7.61 4.38 -3.11
N ILE A 7 6.91 5.24 -3.81
CA ILE A 7 6.23 4.84 -5.02
C ILE A 7 6.52 5.89 -6.07
N ASN A 8 6.48 5.48 -7.33
CA ASN A 8 6.69 6.43 -8.41
C ASN A 8 5.49 6.50 -9.33
N ILE A 9 4.34 6.12 -8.83
CA ILE A 9 3.09 6.28 -9.56
C ILE A 9 2.10 6.89 -8.59
N PRO A 10 1.01 7.49 -9.09
CA PRO A 10 0.05 8.12 -8.20
C PRO A 10 -0.57 7.11 -7.24
N TRP A 11 -0.90 7.58 -6.05
CA TRP A 11 -1.48 6.69 -5.06
C TRP A 11 -2.77 6.06 -5.55
N GLU A 12 -3.53 6.77 -6.36
CA GLU A 12 -4.77 6.20 -6.87
C GLU A 12 -4.50 4.93 -7.67
N GLU A 13 -3.42 4.92 -8.44
CA GLU A 13 -3.08 3.71 -9.18
C GLU A 13 -2.64 2.60 -8.24
N VAL A 14 -1.85 2.95 -7.25
CA VAL A 14 -1.40 1.95 -6.28
C VAL A 14 -2.62 1.36 -5.58
N LYS A 15 -3.56 2.22 -5.19
CA LYS A 15 -4.74 1.76 -4.49
C LYS A 15 -5.51 0.76 -5.33
N GLU A 16 -5.68 1.02 -6.60
CA GLU A 16 -6.39 0.10 -7.46
C GLU A 16 -5.66 -1.24 -7.54
N LYS A 17 -4.35 -1.19 -7.67
CA LYS A 17 -3.59 -2.43 -7.75
C LYS A 17 -3.70 -3.23 -6.46
N LEU A 18 -3.67 -2.55 -5.33
CA LEU A 18 -3.78 -3.23 -4.05
C LEU A 18 -5.15 -3.87 -3.89
N MET A 19 -6.20 -3.16 -4.31
CA MET A 19 -7.54 -3.73 -4.18
C MET A 19 -7.73 -4.91 -5.12
N GLU A 20 -7.07 -4.89 -6.26
CA GLU A 20 -7.14 -6.03 -7.14
C GLU A 20 -6.37 -7.22 -6.57
N ALA A 21 -5.25 -6.95 -5.95
CA ALA A 21 -4.46 -8.03 -5.37
C ALA A 21 -5.12 -8.62 -4.13
N ASN A 22 -5.86 -7.81 -3.40
CA ASN A 22 -6.52 -8.27 -2.19
C ASN A 22 -7.92 -7.69 -2.14
N THR A 23 -8.90 -8.47 -2.50
CA THR A 23 -10.26 -7.97 -2.62
C THR A 23 -10.90 -7.64 -1.28
N GLU A 24 -10.26 -8.00 -0.18
CA GLU A 24 -10.80 -7.63 1.11
C GLU A 24 -10.52 -6.16 1.44
N LEU A 25 -9.63 -5.53 0.72
CA LEU A 25 -9.32 -4.13 0.97
C LEU A 25 -10.35 -3.24 0.30
N THR A 26 -10.70 -2.14 0.99
CA THR A 26 -11.66 -1.19 0.46
C THR A 26 -11.02 0.17 0.31
N ASP A 27 -11.74 1.08 -0.33
CA ASP A 27 -11.24 2.45 -0.45
C ASP A 27 -10.92 3.04 0.91
N SER A 28 -11.78 2.80 1.89
CA SER A 28 -11.55 3.33 3.22
C SER A 28 -10.27 2.79 3.81
N ASP A 29 -9.99 1.52 3.59
CA ASP A 29 -8.78 0.93 4.14
C ASP A 29 -7.53 1.55 3.53
N LEU A 30 -7.64 2.04 2.31
CA LEU A 30 -6.47 2.53 1.58
C LEU A 30 -6.44 4.04 1.47
N GLU A 31 -7.15 4.73 2.34
CA GLU A 31 -7.11 6.18 2.35
C GLU A 31 -5.73 6.65 2.81
N TYR A 32 -5.14 7.55 2.06
CA TYR A 32 -3.79 8.00 2.35
C TYR A 32 -3.67 9.44 1.87
N ASP A 33 -3.35 10.33 2.77
CA ASP A 33 -3.27 11.75 2.43
C ASP A 33 -1.91 12.15 1.88
N GLY A 34 -1.03 11.19 1.70
CA GLY A 34 0.30 11.50 1.18
C GLY A 34 1.29 11.95 2.22
N VAL A 35 0.87 12.00 3.46
CA VAL A 35 1.73 12.50 4.52
C VAL A 35 1.95 11.46 5.60
N ASN A 36 0.87 10.87 6.08
CA ASN A 36 0.96 9.99 7.24
C ASN A 36 0.80 8.54 6.84
N ALA A 37 1.85 7.96 6.32
CA ALA A 37 1.81 6.57 5.91
C ALA A 37 1.72 5.62 7.09
N ALA A 38 2.13 6.07 8.27
CA ALA A 38 2.12 5.18 9.42
C ALA A 38 0.71 4.72 9.76
N LEU A 39 -0.26 5.63 9.71
CA LEU A 39 -1.63 5.25 10.01
C LEU A 39 -2.16 4.26 8.97
N LEU A 40 -1.87 4.51 7.71
CA LEU A 40 -2.29 3.60 6.67
C LEU A 40 -1.70 2.22 6.88
N LEU A 41 -0.41 2.16 7.15
CA LEU A 41 0.26 0.88 7.31
C LEU A 41 -0.24 0.15 8.54
N GLU A 42 -0.49 0.87 9.62
CA GLU A 42 -1.03 0.22 10.81
C GLU A 42 -2.39 -0.40 10.55
N LYS A 43 -3.23 0.35 9.86
CA LYS A 43 -4.57 -0.15 9.58
C LYS A 43 -4.49 -1.41 8.71
N LEU A 44 -3.66 -1.38 7.69
CA LEU A 44 -3.54 -2.54 6.82
C LEU A 44 -2.89 -3.71 7.53
N ALA A 45 -1.89 -3.43 8.36
CA ALA A 45 -1.23 -4.50 9.09
C ALA A 45 -2.21 -5.22 9.98
N ASN A 46 -3.08 -4.47 10.65
CA ASN A 46 -4.09 -5.08 11.49
C ASN A 46 -5.07 -5.89 10.67
N LYS A 47 -5.53 -5.32 9.58
CA LYS A 47 -6.53 -6.02 8.79
C LYS A 47 -5.97 -7.28 8.15
N MET A 48 -4.75 -7.21 7.70
CA MET A 48 -4.13 -8.34 7.02
C MET A 48 -3.36 -9.26 7.95
N ASN A 49 -3.30 -8.90 9.23
CA ASN A 49 -2.60 -9.71 10.22
C ASN A 49 -1.13 -9.85 9.86
N LYS A 50 -0.51 -8.75 9.50
CA LYS A 50 0.89 -8.73 9.13
C LYS A 50 1.59 -7.60 9.84
N SER A 51 2.90 -7.54 9.71
CA SER A 51 3.64 -6.45 10.31
C SER A 51 3.61 -5.23 9.39
N ILE A 52 3.91 -4.08 9.97
CA ILE A 52 3.94 -2.85 9.19
C ILE A 52 4.99 -2.94 8.10
N GLU A 53 6.13 -3.55 8.41
CA GLU A 53 7.18 -3.69 7.41
C GLU A 53 6.74 -4.59 6.27
N ASP A 54 6.02 -5.65 6.59
CA ASP A 54 5.52 -6.53 5.55
C ASP A 54 4.54 -5.80 4.63
N VAL A 55 3.65 -5.02 5.22
CA VAL A 55 2.68 -4.29 4.42
C VAL A 55 3.39 -3.26 3.55
N LYS A 56 4.36 -2.56 4.12
CA LYS A 56 5.09 -1.56 3.36
C LYS A 56 5.80 -2.21 2.17
N ALA A 57 6.47 -3.32 2.41
CA ALA A 57 7.16 -4.01 1.33
C ALA A 57 6.18 -4.48 0.26
N TRP A 58 5.02 -4.95 0.68
CA TRP A 58 4.03 -5.40 -0.27
C TRP A 58 3.54 -4.26 -1.16
N ILE A 59 3.25 -3.11 -0.54
CA ILE A 59 2.78 -1.97 -1.31
C ILE A 59 3.85 -1.51 -2.29
N GLU A 60 5.07 -1.42 -1.84
CA GLU A 60 6.13 -0.98 -2.73
C GLU A 60 6.36 -1.98 -3.85
N SER A 61 6.24 -3.25 -3.55
CA SER A 61 6.40 -4.25 -4.56
C SER A 61 5.31 -4.16 -5.61
N VAL A 62 4.08 -3.97 -5.18
CA VAL A 62 2.98 -3.85 -6.11
C VAL A 62 3.16 -2.61 -6.98
N ALA A 63 3.63 -1.53 -6.38
CA ALA A 63 3.81 -0.28 -7.12
C ALA A 63 4.89 -0.42 -8.18
N PHE A 64 5.86 -1.27 -7.93
CA PHE A 64 6.96 -1.40 -8.86
C PHE A 64 6.79 -2.52 -9.87
N THR A 65 5.71 -3.22 -9.81
CA THR A 65 5.61 -4.33 -10.70
C THR A 65 5.29 -3.93 -12.07
N LYS A 66 5.12 -2.69 -12.31
CA LYS A 66 4.76 -2.35 -13.54
C LYS A 66 5.56 -2.92 -14.58
N GLY A 67 6.52 -2.86 -14.59
CA GLY A 67 7.21 -3.18 -15.71
C GLY A 67 7.31 -4.44 -16.15
N ILE A 68 7.17 -5.01 -15.59
CA ILE A 68 7.40 -6.09 -15.99
C ILE A 68 6.87 -6.51 -16.92
N ALA A 69 6.28 -6.25 -17.03
CA ALA A 69 5.85 -6.61 -17.90
C ALA A 69 6.40 -6.71 -18.77
N SER A 70 6.60 -6.58 -18.78
CA SER A 70 7.16 -6.71 -19.49
C SER A 70 7.30 -6.86 -19.55
#